data_8f23b68967dc8d0907e3bf8879fe51b7
#
_entry.id   8f23b68967dc8d0907e3bf8879fe51b7
#
_cell.length_a   1.000
_cell.length_b   1.000
_cell.length_c   1.000
_cell.angle_alpha   90.00
_cell.angle_beta   90.00
_cell.angle_gamma   90.00
#
_symmetry.space_group_name_H-M   'P 1'
#
loop_
_entity.id
_entity.type
_entity.pdbx_description
1 polymer ?
#
loop_
_entity_poly.entity_id
_entity_poly.type
_entity_poly.pdbx_seq_one_letter_code
_entity_poly.pdbx_strand_id
1 'polypeptide(L)'
;MHRKILLALALLAAVIVTMNVSAQAQQPGPVITPAVTQAAALDDNPYADVLTFEGFVKRTGVMAYPLIILSMIAFFMIVLFTFTVRQGTVVSDAFMNSADALIRKQDYLGLLAVCNRRNECIARITSKTLDFATRNPTASFEEVKEVTEAEGNRQSSLLLARIAYLGDVGAIAPMLGLLGTTLGMITTFHEISGKGAGGSSQLGLAQGVSEALLCTASGLVIGIPALMFYSIFRGKVNRLISEMEAATTHLMALLAVQYKRAARAVAGQ
;
A
#
# COMPACT_ATOMS: atom_id res chain seq x y z
N MET A 1 8.25 -10.33 14.89
CA MET A 1 7.98 -9.28 13.88
C MET A 1 9.03 -9.28 12.76
N HIS A 2 10.32 -9.41 13.06
CA HIS A 2 11.42 -9.54 12.08
C HIS A 2 11.24 -10.68 11.06
N ARG A 3 10.64 -11.80 11.48
CA ARG A 3 10.41 -12.97 10.61
C ARG A 3 9.44 -12.71 9.44
N LYS A 4 8.46 -11.80 9.59
CA LYS A 4 7.52 -11.43 8.53
C LYS A 4 8.10 -10.40 7.54
N ILE A 5 9.02 -9.55 8.02
CA ILE A 5 9.76 -8.61 7.18
C ILE A 5 10.81 -9.35 6.36
N LEU A 6 11.50 -10.32 6.98
CA LEU A 6 12.41 -11.24 6.29
C LEU A 6 11.69 -12.10 5.24
N LEU A 7 10.47 -12.56 5.52
CA LEU A 7 9.63 -13.28 4.56
C LEU A 7 9.19 -12.39 3.37
N ALA A 8 8.84 -11.12 3.63
CA ALA A 8 8.48 -10.17 2.57
C ALA A 8 9.69 -9.79 1.70
N LEU A 9 10.86 -9.59 2.32
CA LEU A 9 12.13 -9.37 1.61
C LEU A 9 12.58 -10.65 0.87
N ALA A 10 12.40 -11.83 1.47
CA ALA A 10 12.69 -13.11 0.83
C ALA A 10 11.74 -13.40 -0.34
N LEU A 11 10.45 -13.02 -0.24
CA LEU A 11 9.49 -13.12 -1.34
C LEU A 11 9.84 -12.15 -2.48
N LEU A 12 10.26 -10.93 -2.17
CA LEU A 12 10.73 -9.97 -3.17
C LEU A 12 12.02 -10.47 -3.85
N ALA A 13 12.96 -11.00 -3.07
CA ALA A 13 14.17 -11.65 -3.59
C ALA A 13 13.85 -12.93 -4.37
N ALA A 14 12.88 -13.73 -3.92
CA ALA A 14 12.42 -14.92 -4.63
C ALA A 14 11.75 -14.59 -5.97
N VAL A 15 10.96 -13.51 -6.05
CA VAL A 15 10.38 -13.02 -7.31
C VAL A 15 11.48 -12.56 -8.27
N ILE A 16 12.52 -11.89 -7.78
CA ILE A 16 13.70 -11.49 -8.58
C ILE A 16 14.48 -12.74 -9.01
N VAL A 17 14.64 -13.73 -8.15
CA VAL A 17 15.35 -14.98 -8.43
C VAL A 17 14.54 -15.89 -9.37
N THR A 18 13.20 -15.96 -9.22
CA THR A 18 12.35 -16.76 -10.13
C THR A 18 12.29 -16.16 -11.54
N MET A 19 12.39 -14.83 -11.69
CA MET A 19 12.56 -14.20 -13.00
C MET A 19 13.90 -14.59 -13.64
N ASN A 20 14.97 -14.75 -12.85
CA ASN A 20 16.25 -15.26 -13.34
C ASN A 20 16.21 -16.75 -13.74
N VAL A 21 15.46 -17.58 -13.02
CA VAL A 21 15.36 -19.02 -13.30
C VAL A 21 14.46 -19.30 -14.50
N SER A 22 13.40 -18.53 -14.71
CA SER A 22 12.50 -18.70 -15.88
C SER A 22 13.17 -18.29 -17.21
N ALA A 23 14.17 -17.43 -17.17
CA ALA A 23 14.99 -17.09 -18.35
C ALA A 23 15.95 -18.22 -18.76
N GLN A 24 16.28 -19.13 -17.84
CA GLN A 24 17.15 -20.30 -18.15
C GLN A 24 16.39 -21.53 -18.68
N ALA A 25 15.06 -21.58 -18.52
CA ALA A 25 14.26 -22.76 -18.90
C ALA A 25 13.83 -22.78 -20.37
N GLN A 26 14.16 -21.78 -21.17
CA GLN A 26 13.78 -21.68 -22.58
C GLN A 26 15.00 -21.75 -23.50
N GLN A 27 15.86 -22.77 -23.31
CA GLN A 27 16.80 -23.15 -24.34
C GLN A 27 16.06 -24.03 -25.36
N PRO A 28 15.97 -23.64 -26.64
CA PRO A 28 15.53 -24.54 -27.70
C PRO A 28 16.55 -25.66 -27.80
N GLY A 29 16.06 -26.90 -27.86
CA GLY A 29 16.89 -28.10 -28.02
C GLY A 29 17.80 -28.05 -29.26
N PRO A 30 18.84 -28.87 -29.33
CA PRO A 30 19.90 -28.76 -30.34
C PRO A 30 19.36 -29.00 -31.74
N VAL A 31 19.31 -27.95 -32.55
CA VAL A 31 19.19 -28.05 -34.00
C VAL A 31 20.55 -28.48 -34.54
N ILE A 32 20.60 -29.68 -35.08
CA ILE A 32 21.78 -30.22 -35.75
C ILE A 32 22.00 -29.45 -37.06
N THR A 33 23.01 -28.61 -37.08
CA THR A 33 23.60 -28.08 -38.33
C THR A 33 25.12 -28.14 -38.25
N PRO A 34 25.81 -28.54 -39.34
CA PRO A 34 27.23 -28.91 -39.30
C PRO A 34 28.15 -27.71 -39.28
N ALA A 35 29.13 -27.82 -38.45
CA ALA A 35 30.43 -27.15 -38.40
C ALA A 35 30.62 -25.82 -39.13
N VAL A 36 30.63 -24.73 -38.35
CA VAL A 36 31.67 -23.72 -38.49
C VAL A 36 32.22 -23.40 -37.10
N THR A 37 33.47 -23.82 -36.94
CA THR A 37 34.33 -23.51 -35.80
C THR A 37 34.51 -22.01 -35.69
N GLN A 38 33.88 -21.40 -34.71
CA GLN A 38 34.40 -20.17 -34.07
C GLN A 38 33.99 -20.18 -32.62
N ALA A 39 34.84 -20.77 -31.81
CA ALA A 39 34.88 -20.54 -30.37
C ALA A 39 35.35 -19.10 -30.18
N ALA A 40 34.40 -18.17 -30.15
CA ALA A 40 34.60 -16.86 -29.61
C ALA A 40 33.72 -16.74 -28.37
N ALA A 41 34.37 -16.67 -27.25
CA ALA A 41 33.93 -16.11 -25.95
C ALA A 41 32.44 -15.75 -25.85
N LEU A 42 31.56 -16.68 -25.48
CA LEU A 42 30.20 -16.42 -25.03
C LEU A 42 30.23 -16.15 -23.52
N ASP A 43 30.89 -15.09 -23.14
CA ASP A 43 30.77 -14.48 -21.78
C ASP A 43 29.84 -13.29 -21.79
N ASP A 44 29.12 -13.05 -22.88
CA ASP A 44 28.08 -12.04 -22.95
C ASP A 44 26.70 -12.71 -22.76
N ASN A 45 26.29 -12.79 -21.50
CA ASN A 45 24.89 -13.04 -21.20
C ASN A 45 24.08 -11.80 -21.63
N PRO A 46 23.30 -11.85 -22.75
CA PRO A 46 22.61 -10.69 -23.29
C PRO A 46 21.58 -10.10 -22.32
N TYR A 47 21.31 -10.80 -21.22
CA TYR A 47 20.42 -10.36 -20.16
C TYR A 47 21.17 -9.73 -18.97
N ALA A 48 22.50 -9.86 -18.88
CA ALA A 48 23.27 -9.24 -17.80
C ALA A 48 23.17 -7.71 -17.84
N ASP A 49 23.20 -7.14 -19.02
CA ASP A 49 23.04 -5.70 -19.24
C ASP A 49 21.64 -5.19 -18.91
N VAL A 50 20.60 -6.01 -19.08
CA VAL A 50 19.20 -5.64 -18.76
C VAL A 50 18.99 -5.55 -17.26
N LEU A 51 19.75 -6.31 -16.46
CA LEU A 51 19.69 -6.33 -14.99
C LEU A 51 20.51 -5.19 -14.36
N THR A 52 21.34 -4.52 -15.15
CA THR A 52 22.10 -3.35 -14.70
C THR A 52 21.24 -2.11 -14.82
N PHE A 53 21.23 -1.27 -13.76
CA PHE A 53 20.43 -0.04 -13.73
C PHE A 53 20.69 0.87 -14.95
N GLU A 54 21.95 0.99 -15.37
CA GLU A 54 22.33 1.75 -16.57
C GLU A 54 21.79 1.13 -17.86
N GLY A 55 21.86 -0.17 -18.00
CA GLY A 55 21.32 -0.89 -19.15
C GLY A 55 19.80 -0.79 -19.25
N PHE A 56 19.11 -0.84 -18.09
CA PHE A 56 17.67 -0.64 -18.01
C PHE A 56 17.28 0.77 -18.48
N VAL A 57 17.91 1.82 -17.93
CA VAL A 57 17.63 3.23 -18.30
C VAL A 57 17.91 3.48 -19.76
N LYS A 58 19.03 2.94 -20.30
CA LYS A 58 19.42 3.13 -21.68
C LYS A 58 18.46 2.47 -22.67
N ARG A 59 17.91 1.29 -22.33
CA ARG A 59 16.98 0.53 -23.19
C ARG A 59 15.54 0.99 -23.06
N THR A 60 15.09 1.39 -21.86
CA THR A 60 13.72 1.85 -21.61
C THR A 60 13.52 3.33 -21.97
N GLY A 61 14.61 4.05 -22.21
CA GLY A 61 14.59 5.46 -22.63
C GLY A 61 13.92 6.39 -21.62
N VAL A 62 13.18 7.39 -22.09
CA VAL A 62 12.53 8.42 -21.26
C VAL A 62 11.50 7.80 -20.28
N MET A 63 10.90 6.65 -20.62
CA MET A 63 9.91 5.96 -19.77
C MET A 63 10.52 5.28 -18.55
N ALA A 64 11.84 5.10 -18.49
CA ALA A 64 12.52 4.58 -17.30
C ALA A 64 12.31 5.49 -16.08
N TYR A 65 12.38 6.83 -16.26
CA TYR A 65 12.31 7.78 -15.14
C TYR A 65 11.02 7.70 -14.35
N PRO A 66 9.81 7.79 -14.97
CA PRO A 66 8.55 7.67 -14.19
C PRO A 66 8.39 6.31 -13.52
N LEU A 67 8.86 5.22 -14.14
CA LEU A 67 8.81 3.89 -13.53
C LEU A 67 9.73 3.77 -12.32
N ILE A 68 10.94 4.33 -12.38
CA ILE A 68 11.89 4.34 -11.24
C ILE A 68 11.32 5.18 -10.09
N ILE A 69 10.78 6.37 -10.37
CA ILE A 69 10.16 7.23 -9.35
C ILE A 69 8.99 6.48 -8.69
N LEU A 70 8.14 5.83 -9.47
CA LEU A 70 6.99 5.08 -8.95
C LEU A 70 7.43 3.88 -8.11
N SER A 71 8.49 3.17 -8.53
CA SER A 71 9.10 2.09 -7.76
C SER A 71 9.64 2.57 -6.41
N MET A 72 10.31 3.73 -6.39
CA MET A 72 10.83 4.33 -5.17
C MET A 72 9.70 4.73 -4.22
N ILE A 73 8.63 5.34 -4.75
CA ILE A 73 7.43 5.70 -3.97
C ILE A 73 6.77 4.45 -3.39
N ALA A 74 6.56 3.39 -4.20
CA ALA A 74 5.98 2.13 -3.75
C ALA A 74 6.79 1.51 -2.62
N PHE A 75 8.11 1.41 -2.79
CA PHE A 75 9.01 0.85 -1.79
C PHE A 75 8.96 1.64 -0.47
N PHE A 76 9.05 2.97 -0.56
CA PHE A 76 8.98 3.85 0.62
C PHE A 76 7.65 3.71 1.35
N MET A 77 6.53 3.66 0.63
CA MET A 77 5.20 3.47 1.22
C MET A 77 5.06 2.10 1.89
N ILE A 78 5.55 1.02 1.28
CA ILE A 78 5.53 -0.32 1.88
C ILE A 78 6.27 -0.32 3.22
N VAL A 79 7.47 0.29 3.25
CA VAL A 79 8.29 0.41 4.46
C VAL A 79 7.55 1.22 5.52
N LEU A 80 7.04 2.41 5.17
CA LEU A 80 6.28 3.26 6.11
C LEU A 80 5.06 2.55 6.70
N PHE A 81 4.25 1.89 5.87
CA PHE A 81 3.04 1.21 6.36
C PHE A 81 3.36 -0.01 7.20
N THR A 82 4.46 -0.71 6.92
CA THR A 82 4.93 -1.81 7.76
C THR A 82 5.20 -1.36 9.19
N PHE A 83 5.74 -0.15 9.38
CA PHE A 83 6.03 0.42 10.70
C PHE A 83 4.84 1.15 11.33
N THR A 84 4.01 1.82 10.52
CA THR A 84 2.91 2.68 11.00
C THR A 84 1.66 1.89 11.34
N VAL A 85 1.31 0.84 10.57
CA VAL A 85 0.11 0.02 10.79
C VAL A 85 0.37 -0.99 11.91
N ARG A 86 0.26 -0.52 13.18
CA ARG A 86 0.42 -1.34 14.40
C ARG A 86 -0.84 -1.26 15.24
N GLN A 87 -1.20 -2.35 15.94
CA GLN A 87 -2.40 -2.44 16.80
C GLN A 87 -2.45 -1.35 17.89
N GLY A 88 -1.33 -1.04 18.52
CA GLY A 88 -1.26 -0.04 19.59
C GLY A 88 -1.52 1.42 19.18
N THR A 89 -1.69 1.71 17.88
CA THR A 89 -1.97 3.06 17.39
C THR A 89 -3.48 3.34 17.34
N VAL A 90 -4.32 2.33 17.28
CA VAL A 90 -5.77 2.47 17.11
C VAL A 90 -6.50 2.28 18.44
N VAL A 91 -6.26 1.16 19.10
CA VAL A 91 -6.82 0.82 20.42
C VAL A 91 -5.69 0.28 21.29
N SER A 92 -5.56 0.80 22.51
CA SER A 92 -4.62 0.32 23.51
C SER A 92 -5.41 -0.18 24.75
N ASP A 93 -5.05 -1.37 25.24
CA ASP A 93 -5.64 -1.92 26.46
C ASP A 93 -5.44 -1.01 27.68
N ALA A 94 -4.29 -0.31 27.71
CA ALA A 94 -4.01 0.66 28.77
C ALA A 94 -4.95 1.87 28.73
N PHE A 95 -5.37 2.31 27.53
CA PHE A 95 -6.38 3.36 27.40
C PHE A 95 -7.75 2.86 27.82
N MET A 96 -8.17 1.67 27.35
CA MET A 96 -9.48 1.09 27.66
C MET A 96 -9.67 0.89 29.16
N ASN A 97 -8.66 0.35 29.85
CA ASN A 97 -8.70 0.17 31.30
C ASN A 97 -8.80 1.51 32.05
N SER A 98 -8.07 2.54 31.59
CA SER A 98 -8.14 3.88 32.18
C SER A 98 -9.50 4.53 31.95
N ALA A 99 -10.04 4.41 30.74
CA ALA A 99 -11.33 4.94 30.36
C ALA A 99 -12.48 4.29 31.17
N ASP A 100 -12.47 2.95 31.29
CA ASP A 100 -13.44 2.21 32.07
C ASP A 100 -13.46 2.65 33.55
N ALA A 101 -12.26 2.77 34.15
CA ALA A 101 -12.13 3.22 35.54
C ALA A 101 -12.64 4.66 35.76
N LEU A 102 -12.36 5.59 34.84
CA LEU A 102 -12.77 6.99 34.93
C LEU A 102 -14.27 7.16 34.67
N ILE A 103 -14.85 6.44 33.70
CA ILE A 103 -16.30 6.45 33.46
C ILE A 103 -17.06 5.92 34.67
N ARG A 104 -16.59 4.85 35.31
CA ARG A 104 -17.22 4.31 36.53
C ARG A 104 -17.16 5.29 37.71
N LYS A 105 -16.09 6.10 37.80
CA LYS A 105 -15.92 7.17 38.80
C LYS A 105 -16.67 8.45 38.45
N GLN A 106 -17.27 8.54 37.25
CA GLN A 106 -17.91 9.74 36.72
C GLN A 106 -16.96 10.94 36.57
N ASP A 107 -15.66 10.67 36.46
CA ASP A 107 -14.63 11.69 36.24
C ASP A 107 -14.42 11.93 34.74
N TYR A 108 -15.34 12.67 34.13
CA TYR A 108 -15.30 12.96 32.68
C TYR A 108 -14.19 13.95 32.32
N LEU A 109 -13.83 14.88 33.25
CA LEU A 109 -12.72 15.80 33.03
C LEU A 109 -11.37 15.07 33.04
N GLY A 110 -11.18 14.14 33.97
CA GLY A 110 -10.02 13.27 34.01
C GLY A 110 -9.91 12.41 32.76
N LEU A 111 -11.03 11.86 32.26
CA LEU A 111 -11.06 11.09 31.03
C LEU A 111 -10.68 11.95 29.80
N LEU A 112 -11.22 13.17 29.71
CA LEU A 112 -10.87 14.10 28.63
C LEU A 112 -9.37 14.47 28.67
N ALA A 113 -8.80 14.67 29.84
CA ALA A 113 -7.36 14.93 30.00
C ALA A 113 -6.50 13.74 29.54
N VAL A 114 -6.94 12.50 29.81
CA VAL A 114 -6.26 11.27 29.31
C VAL A 114 -6.37 11.17 27.80
N CYS A 115 -7.56 11.42 27.23
CA CYS A 115 -7.78 11.41 25.79
C CYS A 115 -6.87 12.39 25.05
N ASN A 116 -6.72 13.62 25.57
CA ASN A 116 -5.91 14.67 24.95
C ASN A 116 -4.40 14.39 24.98
N ARG A 117 -3.94 13.52 25.89
CA ARG A 117 -2.53 13.10 25.97
C ARG A 117 -2.19 11.94 25.03
N ARG A 118 -3.20 11.29 24.48
CA ARG A 118 -3.02 10.09 23.63
C ARG A 118 -3.42 10.37 22.19
N ASN A 119 -2.63 9.85 21.24
CA ASN A 119 -2.88 10.02 19.81
C ASN A 119 -3.61 8.81 19.19
N GLU A 120 -4.19 7.95 20.00
CA GLU A 120 -4.93 6.77 19.56
C GLU A 120 -6.28 7.17 18.93
N CYS A 121 -6.73 6.41 17.92
CA CYS A 121 -8.01 6.72 17.25
C CYS A 121 -9.19 6.68 18.24
N ILE A 122 -9.21 5.68 19.13
CA ILE A 122 -10.26 5.54 20.14
C ILE A 122 -10.26 6.72 21.13
N ALA A 123 -9.10 7.26 21.52
CA ALA A 123 -9.01 8.42 22.38
C ALA A 123 -9.58 9.66 21.72
N ARG A 124 -9.40 9.83 20.40
CA ARG A 124 -9.98 10.94 19.64
C ARG A 124 -11.50 10.85 19.54
N ILE A 125 -12.03 9.65 19.29
CA ILE A 125 -13.49 9.40 19.28
C ILE A 125 -14.06 9.74 20.65
N THR A 126 -13.48 9.18 21.72
CA THR A 126 -13.93 9.42 23.09
C THR A 126 -13.84 10.90 23.47
N SER A 127 -12.77 11.59 23.09
CA SER A 127 -12.62 13.04 23.34
C SER A 127 -13.72 13.84 22.66
N LYS A 128 -14.04 13.55 21.39
CA LYS A 128 -15.11 14.25 20.67
C LYS A 128 -16.49 13.97 21.26
N THR A 129 -16.75 12.73 21.63
CA THR A 129 -17.99 12.31 22.30
C THR A 129 -18.18 13.08 23.62
N LEU A 130 -17.15 13.12 24.45
CA LEU A 130 -17.20 13.84 25.74
C LEU A 130 -17.29 15.36 25.59
N ASP A 131 -16.55 15.94 24.63
CA ASP A 131 -16.62 17.37 24.34
C ASP A 131 -18.05 17.77 23.92
N PHE A 132 -18.69 16.97 23.05
CA PHE A 132 -20.07 17.18 22.65
C PHE A 132 -21.03 17.05 23.83
N ALA A 133 -20.93 16.00 24.62
CA ALA A 133 -21.81 15.77 25.79
C ALA A 133 -21.62 16.85 26.86
N THR A 134 -20.40 17.35 27.06
CA THR A 134 -20.13 18.42 28.06
C THR A 134 -20.65 19.77 27.60
N ARG A 135 -20.56 20.10 26.32
CA ARG A 135 -21.08 21.37 25.76
C ARG A 135 -22.59 21.39 25.62
N ASN A 136 -23.22 20.23 25.50
CA ASN A 136 -24.66 20.08 25.32
C ASN A 136 -25.27 19.23 26.44
N PRO A 137 -25.44 19.76 27.66
CA PRO A 137 -25.94 18.99 28.81
C PRO A 137 -27.36 18.43 28.61
N THR A 138 -28.13 19.05 27.70
CA THR A 138 -29.51 18.67 27.37
C THR A 138 -29.58 17.63 26.24
N ALA A 139 -28.43 17.28 25.61
CA ALA A 139 -28.40 16.32 24.52
C ALA A 139 -28.86 14.94 24.97
N SER A 140 -29.70 14.33 24.15
CA SER A 140 -30.11 12.94 24.35
C SER A 140 -28.95 11.98 24.16
N PHE A 141 -29.04 10.79 24.77
CA PHE A 141 -28.01 9.76 24.55
C PHE A 141 -27.90 9.36 23.08
N GLU A 142 -28.99 9.39 22.33
CA GLU A 142 -28.99 9.07 20.90
C GLU A 142 -28.20 10.08 20.07
N GLU A 143 -28.30 11.38 20.37
CA GLU A 143 -27.49 12.43 19.73
C GLU A 143 -25.99 12.24 20.03
N VAL A 144 -25.65 11.90 21.28
CA VAL A 144 -24.25 11.60 21.66
C VAL A 144 -23.73 10.39 20.91
N LYS A 145 -24.55 9.35 20.74
CA LYS A 145 -24.21 8.15 19.98
C LYS A 145 -23.99 8.47 18.51
N GLU A 146 -24.87 9.28 17.90
CA GLU A 146 -24.72 9.70 16.50
C GLU A 146 -23.40 10.43 16.25
N VAL A 147 -23.04 11.37 17.12
CA VAL A 147 -21.74 12.08 17.05
C VAL A 147 -20.57 11.11 17.19
N THR A 148 -20.69 10.10 18.06
CA THR A 148 -19.66 9.09 18.26
C THR A 148 -19.48 8.21 17.01
N GLU A 149 -20.58 7.77 16.41
CA GLU A 149 -20.58 6.98 15.18
C GLU A 149 -20.02 7.79 14.00
N ALA A 150 -20.40 9.06 13.88
CA ALA A 150 -19.88 9.95 12.84
C ALA A 150 -18.36 10.13 12.96
N GLU A 151 -17.82 10.33 14.16
CA GLU A 151 -16.38 10.44 14.38
C GLU A 151 -15.68 9.10 14.18
N GLY A 152 -16.29 7.97 14.58
CA GLY A 152 -15.80 6.62 14.29
C GLY A 152 -15.63 6.36 12.80
N ASN A 153 -16.66 6.69 12.01
CA ASN A 153 -16.65 6.57 10.55
C ASN A 153 -15.57 7.47 9.92
N ARG A 154 -15.39 8.69 10.47
CA ARG A 154 -14.34 9.61 10.03
C ARG A 154 -12.95 9.03 10.28
N GLN A 155 -12.69 8.44 11.45
CA GLN A 155 -11.39 7.82 11.76
C GLN A 155 -11.14 6.59 10.89
N SER A 156 -12.15 5.77 10.65
CA SER A 156 -12.09 4.61 9.75
C SER A 156 -11.72 5.02 8.32
N SER A 157 -12.38 6.05 7.79
CA SER A 157 -12.12 6.59 6.46
C SER A 157 -10.69 7.13 6.34
N LEU A 158 -10.18 7.82 7.36
CA LEU A 158 -8.80 8.31 7.38
C LEU A 158 -7.77 7.18 7.38
N LEU A 159 -8.04 6.06 8.08
CA LEU A 159 -7.17 4.90 8.08
C LEU A 159 -7.13 4.22 6.70
N LEU A 160 -8.30 4.07 6.05
CA LEU A 160 -8.42 3.49 4.71
C LEU A 160 -7.78 4.37 3.64
N ALA A 161 -8.00 5.69 3.69
CA ALA A 161 -7.44 6.64 2.74
C ALA A 161 -5.90 6.61 2.73
N ARG A 162 -5.26 6.41 3.89
CA ARG A 162 -3.80 6.33 3.97
C ARG A 162 -3.22 5.19 3.14
N ILE A 163 -3.86 4.03 3.14
CA ILE A 163 -3.37 2.86 2.40
C ILE A 163 -3.80 2.86 0.94
N ALA A 164 -4.82 3.63 0.56
CA ALA A 164 -5.35 3.68 -0.81
C ALA A 164 -4.26 4.11 -1.81
N TYR A 165 -3.39 5.05 -1.43
CA TYR A 165 -2.28 5.50 -2.29
C TYR A 165 -1.36 4.36 -2.77
N LEU A 166 -1.15 3.32 -1.95
CA LEU A 166 -0.36 2.16 -2.38
C LEU A 166 -1.10 1.33 -3.43
N GLY A 167 -2.43 1.25 -3.32
CA GLY A 167 -3.28 0.62 -4.34
C GLY A 167 -3.24 1.39 -5.67
N ASP A 168 -3.29 2.72 -5.59
CA ASP A 168 -3.22 3.59 -6.77
C ASP A 168 -1.88 3.43 -7.50
N VAL A 169 -0.76 3.42 -6.76
CA VAL A 169 0.56 3.15 -7.33
C VAL A 169 0.60 1.79 -8.03
N GLY A 170 0.03 0.76 -7.38
CA GLY A 170 -0.04 -0.59 -7.95
C GLY A 170 -0.88 -0.69 -9.22
N ALA A 171 -1.94 0.12 -9.33
CA ALA A 171 -2.78 0.19 -10.52
C ALA A 171 -2.15 1.02 -11.65
N ILE A 172 -1.47 2.13 -11.32
CA ILE A 172 -0.87 3.04 -12.29
C ILE A 172 0.40 2.45 -12.91
N ALA A 173 1.19 1.67 -12.16
CA ALA A 173 2.46 1.14 -12.64
C ALA A 173 2.33 0.29 -13.93
N PRO A 174 1.41 -0.68 -14.06
CA PRO A 174 1.19 -1.40 -15.30
C PRO A 174 0.70 -0.50 -16.45
N MET A 175 -0.10 0.51 -16.15
CA MET A 175 -0.60 1.46 -17.16
C MET A 175 0.53 2.31 -17.73
N LEU A 176 1.47 2.76 -16.90
CA LEU A 176 2.69 3.45 -17.35
C LEU A 176 3.59 2.51 -18.17
N GLY A 177 3.70 1.23 -17.79
CA GLY A 177 4.39 0.23 -18.59
C GLY A 177 3.77 0.08 -19.99
N LEU A 178 2.45 0.00 -20.08
CA LEU A 178 1.72 -0.07 -21.35
C LEU A 178 1.90 1.21 -22.19
N LEU A 179 1.85 2.38 -21.55
CA LEU A 179 2.16 3.65 -22.23
C LEU A 179 3.57 3.63 -22.82
N GLY A 180 4.54 3.08 -22.11
CA GLY A 180 5.91 2.90 -22.60
C GLY A 180 5.99 2.03 -23.85
N THR A 181 5.21 0.93 -23.93
CA THR A 181 5.18 0.11 -25.16
C THR A 181 4.56 0.86 -26.34
N THR A 182 3.47 1.58 -26.13
CA THR A 182 2.83 2.32 -27.23
C THR A 182 3.74 3.39 -27.80
N LEU A 183 4.41 4.17 -26.93
CA LEU A 183 5.37 5.19 -27.37
C LEU A 183 6.61 4.56 -28.01
N GLY A 184 7.14 3.46 -27.45
CA GLY A 184 8.28 2.73 -28.01
C GLY A 184 7.98 2.19 -29.41
N MET A 185 6.81 1.62 -29.63
CA MET A 185 6.39 1.15 -30.97
C MET A 185 6.24 2.33 -31.97
N ILE A 186 5.65 3.45 -31.56
CA ILE A 186 5.51 4.64 -32.42
C ILE A 186 6.88 5.15 -32.86
N THR A 187 7.84 5.28 -31.94
CA THR A 187 9.19 5.74 -32.27
C THR A 187 9.91 4.77 -33.21
N THR A 188 9.79 3.47 -32.97
CA THR A 188 10.39 2.43 -33.81
C THR A 188 9.85 2.47 -35.23
N PHE A 189 8.54 2.59 -35.42
CA PHE A 189 7.95 2.71 -36.76
C PHE A 189 8.31 3.99 -37.44
N HIS A 190 8.43 5.09 -36.70
CA HIS A 190 8.86 6.39 -37.28
C HIS A 190 10.31 6.31 -37.80
N GLU A 191 11.22 5.69 -37.08
CA GLU A 191 12.61 5.51 -37.49
C GLU A 191 12.75 4.64 -38.75
N ILE A 192 11.94 3.56 -38.85
CA ILE A 192 11.94 2.70 -40.04
C ILE A 192 11.41 3.43 -41.26
N SER A 193 10.34 4.21 -41.11
CA SER A 193 9.74 5.00 -42.19
C SER A 193 10.69 6.05 -42.73
N GLY A 194 11.57 6.60 -41.88
CA GLY A 194 12.55 7.64 -42.29
C GLY A 194 13.82 7.12 -42.96
N LYS A 195 14.21 5.86 -42.76
CA LYS A 195 15.50 5.29 -43.22
C LYS A 195 15.43 4.45 -44.51
N GLY A 196 14.23 4.24 -45.07
CA GLY A 196 14.06 3.41 -46.30
C GLY A 196 14.20 1.90 -46.03
N ALA A 197 13.71 1.06 -46.95
CA ALA A 197 13.61 -0.39 -46.82
C ALA A 197 14.95 -1.14 -46.99
N GLY A 198 15.97 -0.82 -46.18
CA GLY A 198 17.25 -1.55 -46.16
C GLY A 198 17.27 -2.66 -45.04
N GLY A 199 18.07 -3.69 -45.18
CA GLY A 199 18.14 -4.84 -44.25
C GLY A 199 18.46 -4.49 -42.79
N SER A 200 18.96 -3.28 -42.50
CA SER A 200 19.14 -2.74 -41.16
C SER A 200 17.81 -2.41 -40.42
N SER A 201 16.69 -2.32 -41.16
CA SER A 201 15.38 -1.97 -40.60
C SER A 201 14.75 -3.10 -39.80
N GLN A 202 15.03 -4.37 -40.13
CA GLN A 202 14.48 -5.54 -39.38
C GLN A 202 15.12 -5.69 -37.99
N LEU A 203 16.43 -5.49 -37.87
CA LEU A 203 17.13 -5.53 -36.59
C LEU A 203 16.68 -4.37 -35.69
N GLY A 204 16.51 -3.15 -36.23
CA GLY A 204 15.99 -2.00 -35.52
C GLY A 204 14.56 -2.21 -35.01
N LEU A 205 13.70 -2.86 -35.83
CA LEU A 205 12.35 -3.20 -35.43
C LEU A 205 12.34 -4.21 -34.25
N ALA A 206 13.13 -5.29 -34.36
CA ALA A 206 13.22 -6.30 -33.31
C ALA A 206 13.73 -5.71 -31.98
N GLN A 207 14.71 -4.81 -32.05
CA GLN A 207 15.24 -4.12 -30.88
C GLN A 207 14.19 -3.21 -30.26
N GLY A 208 13.53 -2.36 -31.04
CA GLY A 208 12.51 -1.44 -30.53
C GLY A 208 11.31 -2.15 -29.93
N VAL A 209 10.86 -3.26 -30.50
CA VAL A 209 9.83 -4.12 -29.92
C VAL A 209 10.29 -4.72 -28.58
N SER A 210 11.54 -5.19 -28.51
CA SER A 210 12.11 -5.74 -27.26
C SER A 210 12.16 -4.69 -26.16
N GLU A 211 12.60 -3.46 -26.47
CA GLU A 211 12.65 -2.33 -25.53
C GLU A 211 11.26 -1.95 -25.05
N ALA A 212 10.29 -1.91 -25.96
CA ALA A 212 8.89 -1.66 -25.62
C ALA A 212 8.35 -2.70 -24.65
N LEU A 213 8.53 -4.00 -24.92
CA LEU A 213 8.08 -5.08 -24.04
C LEU A 213 8.72 -5.02 -22.66
N LEU A 214 9.97 -4.58 -22.56
CA LEU A 214 10.66 -4.39 -21.29
C LEU A 214 9.96 -3.33 -20.40
N CYS A 215 9.41 -2.28 -20.99
CA CYS A 215 8.63 -1.28 -20.25
C CYS A 215 7.40 -1.90 -19.58
N THR A 216 6.63 -2.73 -20.27
CA THR A 216 5.44 -3.39 -19.69
C THR A 216 5.85 -4.37 -18.60
N ALA A 217 6.88 -5.18 -18.84
CA ALA A 217 7.39 -6.12 -17.85
C ALA A 217 7.79 -5.40 -16.56
N SER A 218 8.52 -4.29 -16.66
CA SER A 218 8.92 -3.49 -15.49
C SER A 218 7.74 -2.85 -14.76
N GLY A 219 6.73 -2.37 -15.48
CA GLY A 219 5.49 -1.86 -14.88
C GLY A 219 4.76 -2.93 -14.06
N LEU A 220 4.71 -4.17 -14.55
CA LEU A 220 4.12 -5.31 -13.84
C LEU A 220 4.95 -5.73 -12.63
N VAL A 221 6.27 -5.74 -12.73
CA VAL A 221 7.18 -6.05 -11.60
C VAL A 221 7.00 -5.08 -10.44
N ILE A 222 6.66 -3.83 -10.70
CA ILE A 222 6.36 -2.83 -9.67
C ILE A 222 4.91 -2.98 -9.18
N GLY A 223 3.95 -3.12 -10.10
CA GLY A 223 2.52 -3.09 -9.79
C GLY A 223 2.05 -4.30 -9.00
N ILE A 224 2.50 -5.51 -9.35
CA ILE A 224 2.05 -6.74 -8.69
C ILE A 224 2.42 -6.76 -7.19
N PRO A 225 3.68 -6.51 -6.78
CA PRO A 225 4.02 -6.43 -5.36
C PRO A 225 3.27 -5.29 -4.64
N ALA A 226 3.12 -4.12 -5.27
CA ALA A 226 2.41 -3.00 -4.66
C ALA A 226 0.95 -3.35 -4.33
N LEU A 227 0.21 -3.99 -5.26
CA LEU A 227 -1.15 -4.47 -5.05
C LEU A 227 -1.23 -5.59 -3.99
N MET A 228 -0.25 -6.49 -3.98
CA MET A 228 -0.18 -7.55 -2.97
C MET A 228 -0.04 -6.96 -1.56
N PHE A 229 0.90 -6.04 -1.36
CA PHE A 229 1.08 -5.37 -0.08
C PHE A 229 -0.12 -4.50 0.30
N TYR A 230 -0.73 -3.80 -0.66
CA TYR A 230 -1.98 -3.06 -0.45
C TYR A 230 -3.08 -3.97 0.10
N SER A 231 -3.30 -5.14 -0.50
CA SER A 231 -4.30 -6.11 -0.04
C SER A 231 -4.03 -6.58 1.39
N ILE A 232 -2.76 -6.87 1.73
CA ILE A 232 -2.34 -7.27 3.07
C ILE A 232 -2.59 -6.14 4.09
N PHE A 233 -2.22 -4.90 3.76
CA PHE A 233 -2.42 -3.75 4.65
C PHE A 233 -3.90 -3.42 4.81
N ARG A 234 -4.69 -3.52 3.75
CA ARG A 234 -6.14 -3.33 3.80
C ARG A 234 -6.80 -4.31 4.76
N GLY A 235 -6.42 -5.59 4.70
CA GLY A 235 -6.91 -6.59 5.66
C GLY A 235 -6.57 -6.25 7.12
N LYS A 236 -5.33 -5.77 7.37
CA LYS A 236 -4.92 -5.32 8.71
C LYS A 236 -5.69 -4.09 9.18
N VAL A 237 -5.88 -3.10 8.32
CA VAL A 237 -6.61 -1.86 8.66
C VAL A 237 -8.07 -2.18 8.94
N ASN A 238 -8.72 -3.03 8.15
CA ASN A 238 -10.10 -3.45 8.41
C ASN A 238 -10.23 -4.13 9.78
N ARG A 239 -9.27 -4.98 10.15
CA ARG A 239 -9.26 -5.58 11.49
C ARG A 239 -9.13 -4.52 12.59
N LEU A 240 -8.25 -3.53 12.42
CA LEU A 240 -8.09 -2.43 13.38
C LEU A 240 -9.36 -1.57 13.50
N ILE A 241 -10.09 -1.37 12.39
CA ILE A 241 -11.39 -0.69 12.37
C ILE A 241 -12.39 -1.49 13.20
N SER A 242 -12.51 -2.80 13.01
CA SER A 242 -13.41 -3.63 13.80
C SER A 242 -13.06 -3.64 15.29
N GLU A 243 -11.77 -3.65 15.65
CA GLU A 243 -11.32 -3.52 17.04
C GLU A 243 -11.71 -2.13 17.62
N MET A 244 -11.61 -1.07 16.83
CA MET A 244 -12.02 0.29 17.20
C MET A 244 -13.54 0.41 17.40
N GLU A 245 -14.34 -0.18 16.51
CA GLU A 245 -15.80 -0.21 16.62
C GLU A 245 -16.25 -0.95 17.87
N ALA A 246 -15.65 -2.12 18.15
CA ALA A 246 -15.94 -2.89 19.37
C ALA A 246 -15.59 -2.09 20.63
N ALA A 247 -14.43 -1.43 20.67
CA ALA A 247 -14.02 -0.57 21.77
C ALA A 247 -14.95 0.62 21.97
N THR A 248 -15.36 1.27 20.86
CA THR A 248 -16.32 2.39 20.89
C THR A 248 -17.67 1.94 21.44
N THR A 249 -18.18 0.80 20.98
CA THR A 249 -19.45 0.22 21.45
C THR A 249 -19.39 -0.08 22.95
N HIS A 250 -18.28 -0.62 23.43
CA HIS A 250 -18.07 -0.89 24.86
C HIS A 250 -18.13 0.41 25.69
N LEU A 251 -17.40 1.45 25.29
CA LEU A 251 -17.42 2.75 25.97
C LEU A 251 -18.81 3.40 25.94
N MET A 252 -19.52 3.31 24.81
CA MET A 252 -20.90 3.82 24.71
C MET A 252 -21.86 3.06 25.60
N ALA A 253 -21.71 1.74 25.76
CA ALA A 253 -22.54 0.96 26.69
C ALA A 253 -22.33 1.41 28.15
N LEU A 254 -21.09 1.73 28.55
CA LEU A 254 -20.80 2.28 29.87
C LEU A 254 -21.41 3.67 30.06
N LEU A 255 -21.32 4.55 29.07
CA LEU A 255 -21.94 5.87 29.11
C LEU A 255 -23.46 5.79 29.16
N ALA A 256 -24.10 4.87 28.44
CA ALA A 256 -25.55 4.66 28.45
C ALA A 256 -26.07 4.34 29.86
N VAL A 257 -25.34 3.53 30.63
CA VAL A 257 -25.70 3.21 32.03
C VAL A 257 -25.67 4.47 32.89
N GLN A 258 -24.70 5.34 32.68
CA GLN A 258 -24.59 6.60 33.44
C GLN A 258 -25.70 7.61 33.07
N TYR A 259 -26.01 7.74 31.78
CA TYR A 259 -27.14 8.56 31.30
C TYR A 259 -28.47 8.09 31.89
N LYS A 260 -28.72 6.77 31.93
CA LYS A 260 -29.93 6.20 32.56
C LYS A 260 -30.00 6.46 34.06
N ARG A 261 -28.86 6.42 34.77
CA ARG A 261 -28.79 6.76 36.19
C ARG A 261 -29.07 8.21 36.45
N ALA A 262 -28.46 9.10 35.65
CA ALA A 262 -28.70 10.55 35.75
C ALA A 262 -30.19 10.91 35.50
N ALA A 263 -30.78 10.33 34.43
CA ALA A 263 -32.20 10.55 34.11
C ALA A 263 -33.13 10.05 35.22
N ARG A 264 -32.84 8.92 35.90
CA ARG A 264 -33.62 8.44 37.05
C ARG A 264 -33.48 9.33 38.28
N ALA A 265 -32.30 9.90 38.52
CA ALA A 265 -32.07 10.82 39.63
C ALA A 265 -32.85 12.14 39.48
N VAL A 266 -33.02 12.59 38.24
CA VAL A 266 -33.83 13.79 37.94
C VAL A 266 -35.35 13.51 38.00
N ALA A 267 -35.77 12.32 37.57
CA ALA A 267 -37.19 11.93 37.54
C ALA A 267 -37.73 11.50 38.94
N GLY A 268 -36.85 11.25 39.92
CA GLY A 268 -37.20 10.88 41.30
C GLY A 268 -37.19 12.05 42.27
N GLN A 269 -36.97 13.28 41.79
CA GLN A 269 -37.16 14.53 42.53
C GLN A 269 -38.49 15.18 42.12
#